data_adaf55e03b40c1ca6ee9602a216a48b0
#
_entry.id   adaf55e03b40c1ca6ee9602a216a48b0
#
_cell.length_a   1.000
_cell.length_b   1.000
_cell.length_c   1.000
_cell.angle_alpha   90.00
_cell.angle_beta   90.00
_cell.angle_gamma   90.00
#
_symmetry.space_group_name_H-M   'P 1'
#
loop_
_entity.id
_entity.type
_entity.pdbx_description
1 polymer ?
#
loop_
_entity_poly.entity_id
_entity_poly.type
_entity_poly.pdbx_seq_one_letter_code
_entity_poly.pdbx_strand_id
1 'polypeptide(L)'
;MSVGNPTSDSLYNIFMKYRRVYAPGGTYFFTVVTRNRIPIFSDPSVVETLRMAFKYTLARHPFTVVANVIMPDHIHTIWTLPENDADFSTRWRLIKSCFTRNWTNRPKDVPVWQHRFWEHLIRNEKDLERHVEYIHFNPVKHGLVNSPYDWPYSSFSRFVKEGLYPPNWGEGEKIWDGVKLME
;
A
#
# COMPACT_ATOMS: atom_id res chain seq x y z
N MET A 1 -53.27 0.77 2.16
CA MET A 1 -52.04 1.56 2.22
C MET A 1 -50.90 0.56 2.35
N SER A 2 -50.18 0.30 1.27
CA SER A 2 -49.07 -0.66 1.21
C SER A 2 -47.80 0.05 1.62
N VAL A 3 -47.22 -0.33 2.72
CA VAL A 3 -45.90 0.16 3.15
C VAL A 3 -44.86 -0.68 2.40
N GLY A 4 -44.23 -0.05 1.38
CA GLY A 4 -43.16 -0.69 0.62
C GLY A 4 -41.95 -0.99 1.51
N ASN A 5 -41.49 -2.25 1.53
CA ASN A 5 -40.22 -2.64 2.14
C ASN A 5 -39.06 -1.90 1.45
N PRO A 6 -38.12 -1.33 2.20
CA PRO A 6 -36.92 -0.74 1.60
C PRO A 6 -36.11 -1.83 0.91
N THR A 7 -35.68 -1.55 -0.32
CA THR A 7 -34.85 -2.45 -1.12
C THR A 7 -33.48 -2.66 -0.47
N SER A 8 -32.90 -3.84 -0.62
CA SER A 8 -31.60 -4.24 -0.05
C SER A 8 -30.47 -3.24 -0.34
N ASP A 9 -30.52 -2.54 -1.48
CA ASP A 9 -29.54 -1.52 -1.87
C ASP A 9 -29.57 -0.26 -1.00
N SER A 10 -30.72 0.08 -0.41
CA SER A 10 -30.85 1.22 0.50
C SER A 10 -30.20 0.95 1.85
N LEU A 11 -30.21 -0.30 2.33
CA LEU A 11 -29.60 -0.69 3.60
C LEU A 11 -28.07 -0.80 3.49
N TYR A 12 -27.53 -1.23 2.34
CA TYR A 12 -26.07 -1.27 2.11
C TYR A 12 -25.43 0.11 2.14
N ASN A 13 -26.10 1.15 1.66
CA ASN A 13 -25.59 2.53 1.68
C ASN A 13 -25.59 3.19 3.07
N ILE A 14 -26.31 2.67 4.04
CA ILE A 14 -26.40 3.23 5.40
C ILE A 14 -25.23 2.77 6.28
N PHE A 15 -24.60 1.61 5.99
CA PHE A 15 -23.61 0.98 6.87
C PHE A 15 -22.13 1.18 6.47
N MET A 16 -21.82 1.76 5.31
CA MET A 16 -20.45 1.92 4.84
C MET A 16 -20.02 3.39 4.74
N LYS A 17 -20.23 4.19 5.78
CA LYS A 17 -19.41 5.41 5.97
C LYS A 17 -18.04 4.99 6.48
N TYR A 18 -17.15 4.60 5.55
CA TYR A 18 -15.75 4.40 5.88
C TYR A 18 -15.19 5.70 6.50
N ARG A 19 -14.89 5.65 7.79
CA ARG A 19 -14.28 6.77 8.52
C ARG A 19 -12.81 6.46 8.72
N ARG A 20 -11.96 7.35 8.25
CA ARG A 20 -10.53 7.29 8.52
C ARG A 20 -10.26 7.44 10.01
N VAL A 21 -9.36 6.60 10.52
CA VAL A 21 -8.88 6.71 11.89
C VAL A 21 -7.58 7.52 11.86
N TYR A 22 -7.53 8.63 12.56
CA TYR A 22 -6.35 9.48 12.71
C TYR A 22 -5.82 9.33 14.12
N ALA A 23 -4.68 8.66 14.28
CA ALA A 23 -3.98 8.47 15.56
C ALA A 23 -2.59 9.12 15.47
N PRO A 24 -2.30 10.15 16.27
CA PRO A 24 -0.95 10.73 16.33
C PRO A 24 0.08 9.67 16.68
N GLY A 25 1.21 9.65 15.96
CA GLY A 25 2.23 8.62 16.11
C GLY A 25 1.84 7.23 15.60
N GLY A 26 0.65 7.10 15.00
CA GLY A 26 0.10 5.81 14.58
C GLY A 26 0.92 5.15 13.48
N THR A 27 0.91 3.81 13.51
CA THR A 27 1.44 2.97 12.43
C THR A 27 0.28 2.51 11.55
N TYR A 28 0.40 2.73 10.24
CA TYR A 28 -0.65 2.43 9.29
C TYR A 28 -0.14 1.58 8.14
N PHE A 29 -0.93 0.60 7.75
CA PHE A 29 -0.80 -0.07 6.47
C PHE A 29 -1.63 0.65 5.41
N PHE A 30 -1.11 0.76 4.20
CA PHE A 30 -1.77 1.40 3.06
C PHE A 30 -1.77 0.51 1.83
N THR A 31 -2.88 0.57 1.07
CA THR A 31 -2.95 0.08 -0.31
C THR A 31 -3.28 1.25 -1.23
N VAL A 32 -2.40 1.52 -2.19
CA VAL A 32 -2.56 2.61 -3.16
C VAL A 32 -2.50 2.05 -4.56
N VAL A 33 -3.58 2.21 -5.31
CA VAL A 33 -3.79 1.54 -6.60
C VAL A 33 -3.75 2.56 -7.74
N THR A 34 -3.21 2.15 -8.88
CA THR A 34 -3.27 2.92 -10.13
C THR A 34 -4.67 2.94 -10.70
N ARG A 35 -5.00 3.95 -11.49
CA ARG A 35 -6.30 4.03 -12.17
C ARG A 35 -6.49 2.82 -13.08
N ASN A 36 -7.64 2.15 -12.96
CA ASN A 36 -8.02 0.95 -13.71
C ASN A 36 -6.98 -0.20 -13.61
N ARG A 37 -6.19 -0.22 -12.54
CA ARG A 37 -5.11 -1.20 -12.33
C ARG A 37 -4.11 -1.29 -13.50
N ILE A 38 -3.84 -0.16 -14.17
CA ILE A 38 -2.85 -0.11 -15.25
C ILE A 38 -1.46 -0.39 -14.65
N PRO A 39 -0.67 -1.37 -15.17
CA PRO A 39 0.56 -1.85 -14.57
C PRO A 39 1.76 -0.94 -14.86
N ILE A 40 1.65 0.35 -14.51
CA ILE A 40 2.66 1.38 -14.81
C ILE A 40 4.02 1.11 -14.15
N PHE A 41 4.04 0.42 -13.02
CA PHE A 41 5.27 0.09 -12.29
C PHE A 41 6.00 -1.15 -12.82
N SER A 42 5.53 -1.72 -13.94
CA SER A 42 6.32 -2.70 -14.69
C SER A 42 7.54 -2.07 -15.37
N ASP A 43 7.54 -0.74 -15.55
CA ASP A 43 8.69 0.02 -16.04
C ASP A 43 9.58 0.48 -14.86
N PRO A 44 10.86 0.03 -14.79
CA PRO A 44 11.79 0.43 -13.75
C PRO A 44 11.99 1.95 -13.63
N SER A 45 11.90 2.70 -14.72
CA SER A 45 12.04 4.17 -14.72
C SER A 45 10.89 4.86 -13.99
N VAL A 46 9.69 4.28 -14.10
CA VAL A 46 8.48 4.75 -13.39
C VAL A 46 8.59 4.44 -11.89
N VAL A 47 9.15 3.28 -11.53
CA VAL A 47 9.43 2.96 -10.11
C VAL A 47 10.45 3.94 -9.53
N GLU A 48 11.49 4.31 -10.27
CA GLU A 48 12.47 5.29 -9.77
C GLU A 48 11.84 6.68 -9.60
N THR A 49 10.96 7.09 -10.51
CA THR A 49 10.17 8.33 -10.35
C THR A 49 9.32 8.30 -9.08
N LEU A 50 8.73 7.16 -8.74
CA LEU A 50 7.99 6.97 -7.49
C LEU A 50 8.92 7.08 -6.26
N ARG A 51 10.09 6.45 -6.30
CA ARG A 51 11.10 6.55 -5.23
C ARG A 51 11.55 7.99 -4.98
N MET A 52 11.75 8.77 -6.05
CA MET A 52 12.07 10.20 -5.92
C MET A 52 10.93 10.97 -5.26
N ALA A 53 9.67 10.69 -5.59
CA ALA A 53 8.51 11.32 -4.96
C ALA A 53 8.41 11.00 -3.47
N PHE A 54 8.72 9.76 -3.07
CA PHE A 54 8.82 9.38 -1.66
C PHE A 54 9.94 10.14 -0.94
N LYS A 55 11.16 10.16 -1.50
CA LYS A 55 12.30 10.90 -0.93
C LYS A 55 12.01 12.38 -0.75
N TYR A 56 11.40 13.01 -1.76
CA TYR A 56 10.99 14.41 -1.71
C TYR A 56 9.99 14.70 -0.58
N THR A 57 9.02 13.81 -0.41
CA THR A 57 7.99 13.97 0.62
C THR A 57 8.55 13.69 2.01
N LEU A 58 9.36 12.63 2.18
CA LEU A 58 10.03 12.27 3.44
C LEU A 58 10.88 13.41 4.00
N ALA A 59 11.59 14.15 3.12
CA ALA A 59 12.43 15.27 3.52
C ALA A 59 11.63 16.46 4.09
N ARG A 60 10.35 16.60 3.76
CA ARG A 60 9.49 17.73 4.14
C ARG A 60 8.41 17.37 5.16
N HIS A 61 7.95 16.15 5.11
CA HIS A 61 6.92 15.58 5.97
C HIS A 61 7.40 14.20 6.45
N PRO A 62 8.27 14.14 7.46
CA PRO A 62 8.91 12.92 7.91
C PRO A 62 7.90 11.83 8.32
N PHE A 63 8.23 10.58 8.03
CA PHE A 63 7.59 9.37 8.51
C PHE A 63 8.57 8.20 8.34
N THR A 64 8.37 7.12 9.09
CA THR A 64 9.20 5.92 8.98
C THR A 64 8.51 4.90 8.09
N VAL A 65 9.18 4.42 7.04
CA VAL A 65 8.70 3.29 6.24
C VAL A 65 9.15 1.99 6.89
N VAL A 66 8.22 1.29 7.50
CA VAL A 66 8.45 0.00 8.18
C VAL A 66 8.64 -1.11 7.15
N ALA A 67 7.68 -1.27 6.24
CA ALA A 67 7.74 -2.23 5.14
C ALA A 67 7.07 -1.65 3.89
N ASN A 68 7.49 -2.12 2.71
CA ASN A 68 6.85 -1.76 1.45
C ASN A 68 7.06 -2.81 0.37
N VAL A 69 6.13 -2.83 -0.58
CA VAL A 69 6.28 -3.49 -1.89
C VAL A 69 5.60 -2.64 -2.96
N ILE A 70 6.25 -2.50 -4.10
CA ILE A 70 5.68 -1.88 -5.29
C ILE A 70 5.36 -3.01 -6.26
N MET A 71 4.06 -3.21 -6.50
CA MET A 71 3.51 -4.16 -7.46
C MET A 71 3.30 -3.45 -8.81
N PRO A 72 3.08 -4.16 -9.91
CA PRO A 72 2.91 -3.53 -11.23
C PRO A 72 1.85 -2.44 -11.28
N ASP A 73 0.75 -2.57 -10.53
CA ASP A 73 -0.43 -1.70 -10.57
C ASP A 73 -0.83 -1.11 -9.22
N HIS A 74 -0.08 -1.42 -8.13
CA HIS A 74 -0.38 -0.93 -6.79
C HIS A 74 0.83 -0.94 -5.87
N ILE A 75 0.67 -0.32 -4.72
CA ILE A 75 1.69 -0.23 -3.67
C ILE A 75 1.05 -0.68 -2.35
N HIS A 76 1.73 -1.56 -1.62
CA HIS A 76 1.47 -1.78 -0.21
C HIS A 76 2.64 -1.20 0.60
N THR A 77 2.32 -0.52 1.70
CA THR A 77 3.36 0.04 2.58
C THR A 77 2.84 0.23 3.99
N ILE A 78 3.74 0.09 4.96
CA ILE A 78 3.47 0.42 6.36
C ILE A 78 4.32 1.61 6.75
N TRP A 79 3.67 2.64 7.32
CA TRP A 79 4.31 3.84 7.83
C TRP A 79 4.02 4.03 9.32
N THR A 80 5.03 4.48 10.05
CA THR A 80 4.85 5.07 11.38
C THR A 80 5.01 6.58 11.26
N LEU A 81 4.02 7.32 11.74
CA LEU A 81 4.02 8.78 11.75
C LEU A 81 4.74 9.33 12.99
N PRO A 82 5.22 10.59 12.96
CA PRO A 82 5.75 11.25 14.15
C PRO A 82 4.72 11.30 15.29
N GLU A 83 5.19 11.33 16.53
CA GLU A 83 4.38 11.21 17.75
C GLU A 83 3.16 12.12 17.80
N ASN A 84 3.28 13.37 17.32
CA ASN A 84 2.20 14.36 17.35
C ASN A 84 1.52 14.59 15.99
N ASP A 85 1.70 13.66 15.05
CA ASP A 85 1.22 13.80 13.67
C ASP A 85 0.37 12.59 13.26
N ALA A 86 -0.77 12.87 12.64
CA ALA A 86 -1.68 11.86 12.09
C ALA A 86 -1.97 12.11 10.59
N ASP A 87 -1.29 13.07 9.94
CA ASP A 87 -1.63 13.50 8.59
C ASP A 87 -0.91 12.68 7.50
N PHE A 88 -1.28 11.41 7.39
CA PHE A 88 -0.88 10.58 6.25
C PHE A 88 -1.53 11.03 4.94
N SER A 89 -2.66 11.71 4.99
CA SER A 89 -3.41 12.14 3.81
C SER A 89 -2.65 13.17 2.99
N THR A 90 -2.06 14.17 3.63
CA THR A 90 -1.19 15.16 2.97
C THR A 90 0.04 14.49 2.38
N ARG A 91 0.67 13.54 3.09
CA ARG A 91 1.82 12.79 2.59
C ARG A 91 1.49 12.05 1.29
N TRP A 92 0.38 11.31 1.28
CA TRP A 92 -0.07 10.62 0.06
C TRP A 92 -0.40 11.60 -1.07
N ARG A 93 -1.05 12.71 -0.78
CA ARG A 93 -1.33 13.75 -1.78
C ARG A 93 -0.05 14.29 -2.40
N LEU A 94 0.97 14.57 -1.59
CA LEU A 94 2.26 15.08 -2.04
C LEU A 94 3.03 14.04 -2.88
N ILE A 95 3.10 12.78 -2.42
CA ILE A 95 3.73 11.69 -3.18
C ILE A 95 3.04 11.53 -4.54
N LYS A 96 1.71 11.39 -4.57
CA LYS A 96 0.95 11.23 -5.80
C LYS A 96 1.13 12.41 -6.76
N SER A 97 1.09 13.65 -6.25
CA SER A 97 1.26 14.86 -7.06
C SER A 97 2.69 15.01 -7.59
N CYS A 98 3.69 14.75 -6.73
CA CYS A 98 5.10 14.80 -7.12
C CYS A 98 5.40 13.76 -8.20
N PHE A 99 4.97 12.50 -7.99
CA PHE A 99 5.10 11.43 -8.96
C PHE A 99 4.47 11.80 -10.30
N THR A 100 3.18 12.18 -10.29
CA THR A 100 2.42 12.46 -11.51
C THR A 100 3.03 13.60 -12.32
N ARG A 101 3.58 14.62 -11.65
CA ARG A 101 4.24 15.78 -12.29
C ARG A 101 5.59 15.41 -12.94
N ASN A 102 6.35 14.51 -12.31
CA ASN A 102 7.69 14.14 -12.75
C ASN A 102 7.72 12.92 -13.68
N TRP A 103 6.62 12.24 -13.89
CA TRP A 103 6.54 11.14 -14.86
C TRP A 103 6.38 11.71 -16.27
N THR A 104 7.50 11.85 -16.98
CA THR A 104 7.60 12.58 -18.28
C THR A 104 6.80 11.90 -19.40
N ASN A 105 6.81 10.57 -19.47
CA ASN A 105 6.12 9.80 -20.52
C ASN A 105 4.67 9.45 -20.17
N ARG A 106 4.11 10.12 -19.20
CA ARG A 106 2.73 9.90 -18.77
C ARG A 106 1.74 10.26 -19.89
N PRO A 107 0.71 9.40 -20.15
CA PRO A 107 -0.42 9.79 -20.97
C PRO A 107 -1.06 11.06 -20.43
N LYS A 108 -1.22 12.08 -21.28
CA LYS A 108 -1.87 13.35 -20.91
C LYS A 108 -3.36 13.08 -20.65
N ASP A 109 -3.94 13.84 -19.75
CA ASP A 109 -5.38 13.86 -19.44
C ASP A 109 -5.97 12.54 -18.88
N VAL A 110 -5.11 11.57 -18.51
CA VAL A 110 -5.53 10.35 -17.85
C VAL A 110 -5.13 10.39 -16.37
N PRO A 111 -6.07 10.24 -15.44
CA PRO A 111 -5.73 10.10 -14.03
C PRO A 111 -4.85 8.87 -13.80
N VAL A 112 -3.75 9.05 -13.07
CA VAL A 112 -2.78 7.99 -12.78
C VAL A 112 -3.24 7.09 -11.64
N TRP A 113 -3.90 7.67 -10.65
CA TRP A 113 -4.24 7.02 -9.40
C TRP A 113 -5.74 6.84 -9.25
N GLN A 114 -6.13 5.79 -8.54
CA GLN A 114 -7.48 5.74 -7.98
C GLN A 114 -7.68 6.91 -7.02
N HIS A 115 -8.92 7.42 -6.95
CA HIS A 115 -9.27 8.60 -6.16
C HIS A 115 -9.01 8.38 -4.66
N ARG A 116 -9.31 7.18 -4.16
CA ARG A 116 -9.10 6.81 -2.77
C ARG A 116 -7.97 5.79 -2.66
N PHE A 117 -7.37 5.70 -1.50
CA PHE A 117 -6.51 4.61 -1.06
C PHE A 117 -7.15 3.97 0.17
N TRP A 118 -6.79 2.73 0.44
CA TRP A 118 -7.20 2.04 1.65
C TRP A 118 -6.12 2.21 2.72
N GLU A 119 -6.54 2.38 3.97
CA GLU A 119 -5.64 2.42 5.13
C GLU A 119 -6.20 1.57 6.27
N HIS A 120 -5.30 1.00 7.08
CA HIS A 120 -5.60 0.27 8.28
C HIS A 120 -4.64 0.71 9.39
N LEU A 121 -5.17 1.14 10.53
CA LEU A 121 -4.38 1.44 11.73
C LEU A 121 -3.91 0.12 12.35
N ILE A 122 -2.62 -0.09 12.43
CA ILE A 122 -2.01 -1.26 13.09
C ILE A 122 -2.28 -1.18 14.59
N ARG A 123 -2.83 -2.24 15.16
CA ARG A 123 -3.35 -2.25 16.53
C ARG A 123 -2.39 -2.85 17.56
N ASN A 124 -1.54 -3.78 17.14
CA ASN A 124 -0.59 -4.49 18.00
C ASN A 124 0.49 -5.18 17.14
N GLU A 125 1.47 -5.80 17.81
CA GLU A 125 2.60 -6.46 17.15
C GLU A 125 2.15 -7.58 16.20
N LYS A 126 1.19 -8.41 16.59
CA LYS A 126 0.67 -9.50 15.74
C LYS A 126 -0.03 -8.98 14.48
N ASP A 127 -0.71 -7.82 14.58
CA ASP A 127 -1.32 -7.15 13.45
C ASP A 127 -0.24 -6.57 12.52
N LEU A 128 0.83 -5.99 13.10
CA LEU A 128 1.99 -5.52 12.35
C LEU A 128 2.68 -6.68 11.59
N GLU A 129 3.01 -7.75 12.29
CA GLU A 129 3.68 -8.94 11.73
C GLU A 129 2.91 -9.47 10.51
N ARG A 130 1.61 -9.70 10.64
CA ARG A 130 0.76 -10.19 9.54
C ARG A 130 0.78 -9.27 8.32
N HIS A 131 0.75 -7.95 8.53
CA HIS A 131 0.77 -7.01 7.41
C HIS A 131 2.15 -6.90 6.77
N VAL A 132 3.23 -7.03 7.55
CA VAL A 132 4.61 -7.09 7.02
C VAL A 132 4.80 -8.36 6.18
N GLU A 133 4.38 -9.53 6.69
CA GLU A 133 4.42 -10.78 5.94
C GLU A 133 3.59 -10.70 4.65
N TYR A 134 2.38 -10.16 4.74
CA TYR A 134 1.52 -9.93 3.57
C TYR A 134 2.22 -9.07 2.50
N ILE A 135 2.87 -7.97 2.90
CA ILE A 135 3.64 -7.11 1.99
C ILE A 135 4.73 -7.92 1.29
N HIS A 136 5.51 -8.68 2.05
CA HIS A 136 6.65 -9.38 1.51
C HIS A 136 6.26 -10.58 0.65
N PHE A 137 5.18 -11.28 0.99
CA PHE A 137 4.71 -12.43 0.22
C PHE A 137 3.89 -12.02 -1.03
N ASN A 138 3.48 -10.78 -1.14
CA ASN A 138 2.58 -10.30 -2.19
C ASN A 138 3.05 -10.63 -3.62
N PRO A 139 4.35 -10.47 -4.01
CA PRO A 139 4.83 -10.84 -5.33
C PRO A 139 4.69 -12.33 -5.67
N VAL A 140 4.90 -13.20 -4.68
CA VAL A 140 4.72 -14.66 -4.83
C VAL A 140 3.23 -14.99 -4.94
N LYS A 141 2.39 -14.40 -4.08
CA LYS A 141 0.93 -14.53 -4.12
C LYS A 141 0.36 -14.20 -5.50
N HIS A 142 0.89 -13.17 -6.17
CA HIS A 142 0.48 -12.76 -7.52
C HIS A 142 1.19 -13.50 -8.65
N GLY A 143 2.03 -14.50 -8.33
CA GLY A 143 2.73 -15.31 -9.33
C GLY A 143 3.77 -14.55 -10.15
N LEU A 144 4.29 -13.44 -9.66
CA LEU A 144 5.30 -12.63 -10.34
C LEU A 144 6.71 -13.20 -10.17
N VAL A 145 6.97 -13.85 -9.04
CA VAL A 145 8.22 -14.52 -8.69
C VAL A 145 7.94 -15.78 -7.87
N ASN A 146 8.93 -16.66 -7.73
CA ASN A 146 8.83 -17.87 -6.91
C ASN A 146 9.30 -17.68 -5.45
N SER A 147 10.09 -16.64 -5.21
CA SER A 147 10.60 -16.26 -3.89
C SER A 147 10.43 -14.76 -3.66
N PRO A 148 10.01 -14.31 -2.47
CA PRO A 148 9.98 -12.88 -2.13
C PRO A 148 11.32 -12.18 -2.32
N TYR A 149 12.42 -12.92 -2.20
CA TYR A 149 13.77 -12.40 -2.38
C TYR A 149 14.05 -11.93 -3.81
N ASP A 150 13.38 -12.53 -4.81
CA ASP A 150 13.57 -12.24 -6.23
C ASP A 150 12.86 -10.95 -6.67
N TRP A 151 12.02 -10.34 -5.80
CA TRP A 151 11.30 -9.12 -6.14
C TRP A 151 12.06 -7.85 -5.74
N PRO A 152 12.64 -7.10 -6.71
CA PRO A 152 13.57 -6.00 -6.40
C PRO A 152 12.90 -4.75 -5.81
N TYR A 153 11.56 -4.68 -5.86
CA TYR A 153 10.80 -3.52 -5.43
C TYR A 153 10.09 -3.75 -4.08
N SER A 154 10.73 -4.54 -3.21
CA SER A 154 10.26 -4.88 -1.87
C SER A 154 11.30 -4.50 -0.80
N SER A 155 10.83 -4.25 0.42
CA SER A 155 11.68 -4.14 1.60
C SER A 155 12.20 -5.49 2.10
N PHE A 156 11.80 -6.61 1.53
CA PHE A 156 12.16 -7.95 1.98
C PHE A 156 13.67 -8.16 2.14
N SER A 157 14.46 -7.74 1.14
CA SER A 157 15.93 -7.86 1.18
C SER A 157 16.57 -7.12 2.36
N ARG A 158 15.96 -6.02 2.84
CA ARG A 158 16.39 -5.32 4.06
C ARG A 158 16.14 -6.18 5.29
N PHE A 159 14.95 -6.80 5.40
CA PHE A 159 14.61 -7.69 6.52
C PHE A 159 15.50 -8.92 6.58
N VAL A 160 15.89 -9.48 5.44
CA VAL A 160 16.90 -10.57 5.39
C VAL A 160 18.25 -10.09 5.90
N LYS A 161 18.72 -8.91 5.47
CA LYS A 161 20.00 -8.33 5.94
C LYS A 161 20.01 -8.03 7.44
N GLU A 162 18.87 -7.66 8.00
CA GLU A 162 18.67 -7.42 9.42
C GLU A 162 18.47 -8.71 10.24
N GLY A 163 18.45 -9.89 9.57
CA GLY A 163 18.28 -11.20 10.20
C GLY A 163 16.86 -11.50 10.69
N LEU A 164 15.86 -10.73 10.23
CA LEU A 164 14.47 -10.90 10.61
C LEU A 164 13.79 -12.04 9.84
N TYR A 165 14.27 -12.33 8.61
CA TYR A 165 13.84 -13.47 7.80
C TYR A 165 15.04 -14.24 7.25
N PRO A 166 14.92 -15.58 7.11
CA PRO A 166 15.86 -16.32 6.28
C PRO A 166 15.64 -15.98 4.80
N PRO A 167 16.69 -16.05 3.94
CA PRO A 167 16.58 -15.71 2.52
C PRO A 167 15.52 -16.51 1.75
N ASN A 168 15.25 -17.75 2.17
CA ASN A 168 14.28 -18.65 1.56
C ASN A 168 12.87 -18.58 2.20
N TRP A 169 12.59 -17.60 3.04
CA TRP A 169 11.27 -17.41 3.61
C TRP A 169 10.22 -17.20 2.50
N GLY A 170 9.09 -17.90 2.59
CA GLY A 170 8.01 -17.82 1.61
C GLY A 170 8.28 -18.51 0.27
N GLU A 171 9.40 -19.24 0.14
CA GLU A 171 9.74 -19.99 -1.08
C GLU A 171 8.89 -21.26 -1.17
N GLY A 172 8.21 -21.45 -2.30
CA GLY A 172 7.41 -22.65 -2.58
C GLY A 172 6.10 -22.76 -1.77
N GLU A 173 5.75 -21.79 -0.96
CA GLU A 173 4.45 -21.76 -0.25
C GLU A 173 3.34 -21.42 -1.23
N LYS A 174 2.44 -22.39 -1.47
CA LYS A 174 1.33 -22.22 -2.43
C LYS A 174 0.12 -21.48 -1.87
N ILE A 175 -0.02 -21.36 -0.56
CA ILE A 175 -1.22 -20.77 0.08
C ILE A 175 -0.80 -20.07 1.36
N TRP A 176 -0.96 -18.77 1.38
CA TRP A 176 -0.89 -17.97 2.59
C TRP A 176 -2.31 -17.50 2.97
N ASP A 177 -2.93 -18.22 3.94
CA ASP A 177 -4.28 -17.92 4.43
C ASP A 177 -4.32 -16.81 5.50
N GLY A 178 -3.19 -16.14 5.73
CA GLY A 178 -3.00 -15.33 6.93
C GLY A 178 -3.75 -14.01 6.98
N VAL A 179 -4.08 -13.37 5.85
CA VAL A 179 -4.81 -12.09 5.85
C VAL A 179 -5.75 -12.01 4.66
N LYS A 180 -7.05 -12.14 4.89
CA LYS A 180 -8.08 -11.60 3.98
C LYS A 180 -8.03 -10.07 4.08
N LEU A 181 -7.05 -9.45 3.45
CA LEU A 181 -7.07 -8.01 3.21
C LEU A 181 -7.98 -7.78 2.00
N MET A 182 -8.94 -6.88 2.13
CA MET A 182 -9.77 -6.44 1.02
C MET A 182 -8.86 -5.79 -0.03
N GLU A 183 -8.71 -6.45 -1.16
CA GLU A 183 -8.11 -5.89 -2.38
C GLU A 183 -9.13 -5.03 -3.12
#